data_3ec4311dddeac1cd48174a8252224f1e
#
_entry.id   3ec4311dddeac1cd48174a8252224f1e
#
_cell.length_a   1.000
_cell.length_b   1.000
_cell.length_c   1.000
_cell.angle_alpha   90.00
_cell.angle_beta   90.00
_cell.angle_gamma   90.00
#
_symmetry.space_group_name_H-M   'P 1'
#
loop_
_entity.id
_entity.type
_entity.pdbx_description
1 polymer ?
#
loop_
_entity_poly.entity_id
_entity_poly.type
_entity_poly.pdbx_seq_one_letter_code
_entity_poly.pdbx_strand_id
1 'polypeptide(L)' 'MRTLYMTTAGTSDPTRASISLHLAVNGSLEVGHDVGVVLAGDATELLKTRVRDSVEGVGVPPLRELLAKARQHNVPIYV' A
#
# COMPACT_ATOMS: atom_id res chain seq x y z
N MET A 1 6.30 -1.69 -18.17
CA MET A 1 5.12 -0.83 -17.97
C MET A 1 5.23 -0.10 -16.65
N ARG A 2 4.75 1.10 -16.61
CA ARG A 2 4.74 1.94 -15.43
C ARG A 2 3.33 2.05 -14.89
N THR A 3 3.12 1.73 -13.61
CA THR A 3 1.78 1.72 -13.01
C THR A 3 1.79 2.53 -11.72
N LEU A 4 0.82 3.41 -11.58
CA LEU A 4 0.64 4.22 -10.38
C LEU A 4 -0.67 3.82 -9.72
N TYR A 5 -0.58 3.39 -8.46
CA TYR A 5 -1.76 3.04 -7.67
C TYR A 5 -2.05 4.15 -6.67
N MET A 6 -3.32 4.46 -6.50
CA MET A 6 -3.77 5.45 -5.52
C MET A 6 -4.67 4.79 -4.50
N THR A 7 -4.50 5.13 -3.23
CA THR A 7 -5.46 4.76 -2.20
C THR A 7 -5.89 6.01 -1.43
N THR A 8 -7.17 6.06 -1.08
CA THR A 8 -7.77 7.18 -0.35
C THR A 8 -8.37 6.76 0.99
N ALA A 9 -8.39 5.46 1.29
CA ALA A 9 -8.95 4.92 2.53
C ALA A 9 -7.88 4.83 3.62
N GLY A 10 -8.26 5.13 4.85
CA GLY A 10 -7.40 5.03 6.02
C GLY A 10 -7.87 3.92 6.95
N THR A 11 -7.69 4.13 8.26
CA THR A 11 -7.99 3.11 9.28
C THR A 11 -9.47 2.76 9.40
N SER A 12 -10.36 3.61 8.92
CA SER A 12 -11.80 3.33 8.94
C SER A 12 -12.20 2.19 8.00
N ASP A 13 -11.35 1.86 7.02
CA ASP A 13 -11.58 0.75 6.11
C ASP A 13 -10.25 0.04 5.84
N PRO A 14 -9.84 -0.87 6.74
CA PRO A 14 -8.55 -1.54 6.62
C PRO A 14 -8.38 -2.33 5.33
N THR A 15 -9.44 -2.94 4.83
CA THR A 15 -9.37 -3.71 3.59
C THR A 15 -9.10 -2.80 2.39
N ARG A 16 -9.86 -1.72 2.24
CA ARG A 16 -9.63 -0.77 1.15
C ARG A 16 -8.28 -0.09 1.25
N ALA A 17 -7.85 0.22 2.47
CA ALA A 17 -6.55 0.83 2.68
C ALA A 17 -5.41 -0.05 2.15
N SER A 18 -5.59 -1.37 2.16
CA SER A 18 -4.55 -2.33 1.80
C SER A 18 -4.61 -2.78 0.34
N ILE A 19 -5.75 -2.66 -0.34
CA ILE A 19 -5.93 -3.22 -1.69
C ILE A 19 -4.92 -2.66 -2.70
N SER A 20 -4.75 -1.35 -2.78
CA SER A 20 -3.84 -0.75 -3.75
C SER A 20 -2.40 -1.19 -3.54
N LEU A 21 -1.94 -1.24 -2.30
CA LEU A 21 -0.60 -1.71 -1.98
C LEU A 21 -0.43 -3.19 -2.29
N HIS A 22 -1.45 -4.00 -2.01
CA HIS A 22 -1.42 -5.42 -2.33
C HIS A 22 -1.30 -5.64 -3.85
N LEU A 23 -2.09 -4.92 -4.64
CA LEU A 23 -2.01 -5.01 -6.09
C LEU A 23 -0.67 -4.50 -6.63
N ALA A 24 -0.13 -3.46 -6.02
CA ALA A 24 1.16 -2.90 -6.45
C ALA A 24 2.30 -3.89 -6.19
N VAL A 25 2.46 -4.36 -4.95
CA VAL A 25 3.64 -5.14 -4.57
C VAL A 25 3.51 -6.63 -4.82
N ASN A 26 2.30 -7.18 -4.83
CA ASN A 26 2.06 -8.60 -5.06
C ASN A 26 1.44 -8.90 -6.44
N GLY A 27 1.17 -7.87 -7.23
CA GLY A 27 0.67 -7.98 -8.58
C GLY A 27 1.64 -7.38 -9.58
N SER A 28 1.58 -6.07 -9.79
CA SER A 28 2.37 -5.40 -10.84
C SER A 28 3.87 -5.55 -10.65
N LEU A 29 4.39 -5.42 -9.43
CA LEU A 29 5.81 -5.58 -9.15
C LEU A 29 6.28 -7.00 -9.47
N GLU A 30 5.48 -8.01 -9.14
CA GLU A 30 5.82 -9.42 -9.37
C GLU A 30 5.94 -9.77 -10.85
N VAL A 31 5.21 -9.06 -11.71
CA VAL A 31 5.29 -9.28 -13.17
C VAL A 31 6.24 -8.31 -13.86
N GLY A 32 7.09 -7.63 -13.10
CA GLY A 32 8.16 -6.79 -13.65
C GLY A 32 7.77 -5.38 -14.03
N HIS A 33 6.62 -4.88 -13.57
CA HIS A 33 6.23 -3.49 -13.83
C HIS A 33 6.91 -2.55 -12.85
N ASP A 34 7.21 -1.33 -13.29
CA ASP A 34 7.58 -0.24 -12.40
C ASP A 34 6.33 0.27 -11.72
N VAL A 35 6.33 0.30 -10.39
CA VAL A 35 5.15 0.73 -9.63
C VAL A 35 5.46 1.89 -8.72
N GLY A 36 4.45 2.75 -8.53
CA GLY A 36 4.46 3.78 -7.50
C GLY A 36 3.10 3.78 -6.82
N VAL A 37 3.03 4.32 -5.61
CA VAL A 37 1.81 4.38 -4.81
C VAL A 37 1.59 5.80 -4.34
N VAL A 38 0.36 6.29 -4.49
CA VAL A 38 -0.05 7.60 -3.99
C VAL A 38 -1.02 7.40 -2.83
N LEU A 39 -0.72 8.02 -1.69
CA LEU A 39 -1.61 8.05 -0.54
C LEU A 39 -2.26 9.43 -0.48
N ALA A 40 -3.56 9.50 -0.63
CA ALA A 40 -4.31 10.75 -0.63
C ALA A 40 -5.43 10.70 0.39
N GLY A 41 -5.88 11.88 0.85
CA GLY A 41 -6.97 11.95 1.83
C GLY A 41 -6.63 11.19 3.11
N ASP A 42 -7.55 10.37 3.57
CA ASP A 42 -7.38 9.61 4.83
C ASP A 42 -6.24 8.60 4.76
N ALA A 43 -5.81 8.20 3.57
CA ALA A 43 -4.72 7.24 3.41
C ALA A 43 -3.37 7.81 3.82
N THR A 44 -3.21 9.12 3.90
CA THR A 44 -1.95 9.74 4.31
C THR A 44 -1.52 9.33 5.72
N GLU A 45 -2.46 8.93 6.57
CA GLU A 45 -2.16 8.46 7.93
C GLU A 45 -1.50 7.08 7.97
N LEU A 46 -1.57 6.31 6.87
CA LEU A 46 -1.07 4.94 6.83
C LEU A 46 0.45 4.83 7.00
N LEU A 47 1.18 5.92 6.82
CA LEU A 47 2.64 5.93 7.01
C LEU A 47 3.04 6.08 8.48
N LYS A 48 2.12 6.44 9.36
CA LYS A 48 2.42 6.52 10.79
C LYS A 48 2.61 5.10 11.33
N THR A 49 3.70 4.87 12.06
CA THR A 49 4.06 3.54 12.56
C THR A 49 2.92 2.86 13.32
N ARG A 50 2.26 3.59 14.22
CA ARG A 50 1.14 3.03 15.02
C ARG A 50 -0.01 2.61 14.12
N VAL A 51 -0.30 3.38 13.09
CA VAL A 51 -1.41 3.13 12.18
C VAL A 51 -1.10 1.93 11.30
N ARG A 52 0.05 1.93 10.62
CA ARG A 52 0.39 0.85 9.69
C ARG A 52 0.48 -0.51 10.39
N ASP A 53 0.94 -0.54 11.65
CA ASP A 53 1.08 -1.78 12.39
C ASP A 53 -0.27 -2.36 12.84
N SER A 54 -1.33 -1.54 12.83
CA SER A 54 -2.67 -1.96 13.24
C SER A 54 -3.61 -2.28 12.08
N VAL A 55 -3.24 -1.93 10.83
CA VAL A 55 -4.14 -2.12 9.69
C VAL A 55 -4.02 -3.55 9.14
N GLU A 56 -5.10 -4.30 9.26
CA GLU A 56 -5.20 -5.66 8.71
C GLU A 56 -6.55 -5.79 8.01
N GLY A 57 -6.50 -5.97 6.69
CA GLY A 57 -7.70 -6.13 5.90
C GLY A 57 -8.15 -7.58 5.81
N VAL A 58 -9.31 -7.79 5.22
CA VAL A 58 -9.87 -9.13 4.98
C VAL A 58 -9.42 -9.63 3.62
N GLY A 59 -8.79 -10.80 3.58
CA GLY A 59 -8.34 -11.41 2.33
C GLY A 59 -7.10 -10.80 1.71
N VAL A 60 -6.40 -9.94 2.44
CA VAL A 60 -5.16 -9.30 1.98
C VAL A 60 -4.12 -9.38 3.10
N PRO A 61 -2.81 -9.33 2.77
CA PRO A 61 -1.77 -9.32 3.80
C PRO A 61 -1.87 -8.07 4.70
N PRO A 62 -1.35 -8.13 5.92
CA PRO A 62 -1.30 -6.95 6.79
C PRO A 62 -0.55 -5.79 6.13
N LEU A 63 -0.99 -4.56 6.39
CA LEU A 63 -0.39 -3.37 5.78
C LEU A 63 1.11 -3.27 6.06
N ARG A 64 1.55 -3.62 7.26
CA ARG A 64 2.99 -3.59 7.61
C ARG A 64 3.84 -4.45 6.70
N GLU A 65 3.31 -5.60 6.27
CA GLU A 65 4.02 -6.48 5.34
C GLU A 65 4.07 -5.89 3.94
N LEU A 66 2.97 -5.29 3.48
CA LEU A 66 2.91 -4.65 2.17
C LEU A 66 3.88 -3.47 2.09
N LEU A 67 3.93 -2.65 3.12
CA LEU A 67 4.86 -1.51 3.18
C LEU A 67 6.32 -1.96 3.29
N ALA A 68 6.58 -3.04 4.03
CA ALA A 68 7.92 -3.59 4.12
C ALA A 68 8.41 -4.10 2.75
N LYS A 69 7.54 -4.76 1.99
CA LYS A 69 7.88 -5.23 0.65
C LYS A 69 8.11 -4.05 -0.30
N ALA A 70 7.29 -3.01 -0.22
CA ALA A 70 7.47 -1.81 -1.03
C ALA A 70 8.83 -1.16 -0.75
N ARG A 71 9.22 -1.04 0.52
CA ARG A 71 10.53 -0.49 0.89
C ARG A 71 11.66 -1.35 0.37
N GLN A 72 11.54 -2.67 0.52
CA GLN A 72 12.55 -3.63 0.09
C GLN A 72 12.83 -3.53 -1.41
N HIS A 73 11.82 -3.24 -2.20
CA HIS A 73 11.93 -3.12 -3.66
C HIS A 73 11.99 -1.67 -4.15
N ASN A 74 12.18 -0.71 -3.23
CA ASN A 74 12.30 0.72 -3.55
C ASN A 74 11.10 1.27 -4.33
N VAL A 75 9.90 0.81 -4.01
CA VAL A 75 8.67 1.35 -4.61
C VAL A 75 8.40 2.73 -4.04
N PRO A 76 8.33 3.79 -4.87
CA PRO A 76 8.08 5.13 -4.36
C PRO A 76 6.65 5.27 -3.85
N ILE A 77 6.53 5.94 -2.69
CA ILE A 77 5.24 6.23 -2.08
C ILE A 77 5.12 7.74 -1.97
N TYR A 78 4.12 8.29 -2.64
CA TYR A 78 3.85 9.72 -2.69
C TYR A 78 2.67 10.06 -1.79
N VAL A 79 2.74 11.18 -1.11
CA VAL A 79 1.65 11.70 -0.26
C VAL A 79 1.28 13.13 -0.64
#